data_ad1608b2299a5d125f587acbdb587335
#
_entry.id   ad1608b2299a5d125f587acbdb587335
#
_cell.length_a   1.000
_cell.length_b   1.000
_cell.length_c   1.000
_cell.angle_alpha   90.00
_cell.angle_beta   90.00
_cell.angle_gamma   90.00
#
_symmetry.space_group_name_H-M   'P 1'
#
loop_
_entity.id
_entity.type
_entity.pdbx_description
1 polymer ?
#
loop_
_entity_poly.entity_id
_entity_poly.type
_entity_poly.pdbx_seq_one_letter_code
_entity_poly.pdbx_strand_id
1 'polypeptide(L)'
;MDITLSIPDWIARELSHYPEFLLTHEDRMRMIIHFSKLNSEYGTGGPFAAGVFEQNTGKLISVGVNIVVPSNCSSAHAEIMALSIAQKKLEMFDLGSPGIPSHELVVNWRPCAMCYGAVLWSGVRSLVIAGSGKELE
;
A
#
# COMPACT_ATOMS: atom_id res chain seq x y z
N MET A 1 26.94 1.31 3.40
CA MET A 1 25.87 1.34 4.43
C MET A 1 24.53 1.24 3.74
N ASP A 2 23.68 0.33 4.21
CA ASP A 2 22.39 0.03 3.58
C ASP A 2 21.29 0.10 4.60
N ILE A 3 20.05 0.33 4.15
CA ILE A 3 18.87 0.09 4.95
C ILE A 3 17.99 -0.95 4.26
N THR A 4 17.47 -1.88 5.03
CA THR A 4 16.53 -2.89 4.54
C THR A 4 15.25 -2.82 5.35
N LEU A 5 14.13 -2.64 4.67
CA LEU A 5 12.80 -2.66 5.27
C LEU A 5 12.03 -3.81 4.64
N SER A 6 11.49 -4.68 5.47
CA SER A 6 10.78 -5.87 4.99
C SER A 6 9.37 -5.90 5.57
N ILE A 7 8.39 -6.14 4.72
CA ILE A 7 7.03 -6.39 5.18
C ILE A 7 6.96 -7.74 5.90
N PRO A 8 6.01 -7.94 6.83
CA PRO A 8 5.90 -9.20 7.56
C PRO A 8 5.64 -10.41 6.65
N ASP A 9 6.14 -11.57 7.08
CA ASP A 9 6.02 -12.81 6.31
C ASP A 9 4.56 -13.27 6.10
N TRP A 10 3.66 -12.90 7.02
CA TRP A 10 2.25 -13.28 6.91
C TRP A 10 1.58 -12.69 5.67
N ILE A 11 2.11 -11.58 5.11
CA ILE A 11 1.52 -10.93 3.94
C ILE A 11 1.53 -11.87 2.73
N ALA A 12 2.65 -12.54 2.47
CA ALA A 12 2.74 -13.48 1.35
C ALA A 12 1.74 -14.64 1.50
N ARG A 13 1.58 -15.15 2.72
CA ARG A 13 0.59 -16.21 3.00
C ARG A 13 -0.83 -15.73 2.77
N GLU A 14 -1.16 -14.55 3.25
CA GLU A 14 -2.51 -13.99 3.11
C GLU A 14 -2.82 -13.66 1.65
N LEU A 15 -1.85 -13.14 0.89
CA LEU A 15 -2.03 -12.86 -0.54
C LEU A 15 -2.42 -14.09 -1.34
N SER A 16 -2.00 -15.29 -0.92
CA SER A 16 -2.35 -16.53 -1.60
C SER A 16 -3.86 -16.82 -1.61
N HIS A 17 -4.63 -16.16 -0.74
CA HIS A 17 -6.09 -16.29 -0.66
C HIS A 17 -6.85 -15.32 -1.58
N TYR A 18 -6.13 -14.47 -2.29
CA TYR A 18 -6.73 -13.45 -3.16
C TYR A 18 -6.41 -13.71 -4.63
N PRO A 19 -7.33 -13.35 -5.55
CA PRO A 19 -7.03 -13.42 -6.98
C PRO A 19 -6.01 -12.37 -7.38
N GLU A 20 -5.36 -12.57 -8.50
CA GLU A 20 -4.39 -11.62 -9.05
C GLU A 20 -5.03 -10.27 -9.41
N PHE A 21 -6.31 -10.30 -9.82
CA PHE A 21 -7.06 -9.11 -10.25
C PHE A 21 -8.25 -8.88 -9.31
N LEU A 22 -8.36 -7.66 -8.78
CA LEU A 22 -9.51 -7.19 -8.01
C LEU A 22 -10.19 -6.09 -8.82
N LEU A 23 -11.34 -6.42 -9.42
CA LEU A 23 -11.96 -5.60 -10.46
C LEU A 23 -12.61 -4.32 -9.96
N THR A 24 -13.04 -4.26 -8.69
CA THR A 24 -13.74 -3.09 -8.15
C THR A 24 -12.93 -2.40 -7.07
N HIS A 25 -13.13 -1.10 -6.90
CA HIS A 25 -12.53 -0.34 -5.79
C HIS A 25 -12.97 -0.89 -4.44
N GLU A 26 -14.21 -1.36 -4.36
CA GLU A 26 -14.73 -1.95 -3.13
C GLU A 26 -13.94 -3.20 -2.74
N ASP A 27 -13.69 -4.10 -3.69
CA ASP A 27 -12.91 -5.32 -3.41
C ASP A 27 -11.46 -5.00 -3.03
N ARG A 28 -10.85 -4.02 -3.70
CA ARG A 28 -9.50 -3.57 -3.38
C ARG A 28 -9.44 -3.00 -1.97
N MET A 29 -10.37 -2.14 -1.61
CA MET A 29 -10.42 -1.54 -0.28
C MET A 29 -10.72 -2.58 0.79
N ARG A 30 -11.60 -3.54 0.52
CA ARG A 30 -11.93 -4.61 1.47
C ARG A 30 -10.68 -5.44 1.81
N MET A 31 -9.87 -5.76 0.81
CA MET A 31 -8.58 -6.41 1.00
C MET A 31 -7.65 -5.58 1.88
N ILE A 32 -7.51 -4.31 1.59
CA ILE A 32 -6.61 -3.41 2.32
C ILE A 32 -7.06 -3.24 3.77
N ILE A 33 -8.34 -3.09 4.02
CA ILE A 33 -8.89 -3.02 5.38
C ILE A 33 -8.57 -4.32 6.14
N HIS A 34 -8.75 -5.47 5.50
CA HIS A 34 -8.42 -6.75 6.11
C HIS A 34 -6.94 -6.84 6.49
N PHE A 35 -6.05 -6.43 5.60
CA PHE A 35 -4.60 -6.43 5.86
C PHE A 35 -4.23 -5.47 6.99
N SER A 36 -4.88 -4.31 7.07
CA SER A 36 -4.65 -3.36 8.17
C SER A 36 -5.00 -3.98 9.53
N LYS A 37 -6.11 -4.70 9.58
CA LYS A 37 -6.56 -5.41 10.78
C LYS A 37 -5.57 -6.51 11.18
N LEU A 38 -5.14 -7.32 10.23
CA LEU A 38 -4.18 -8.40 10.46
C LEU A 38 -2.84 -7.87 10.98
N ASN A 39 -2.38 -6.73 10.48
CA ASN A 39 -1.13 -6.13 10.93
C ASN A 39 -1.16 -5.82 12.43
N SER A 40 -2.28 -5.33 12.92
CA SER A 40 -2.50 -5.08 14.35
C SER A 40 -2.65 -6.39 15.13
N GLU A 41 -3.47 -7.32 14.63
CA GLU A 41 -3.72 -8.60 15.32
C GLU A 41 -2.47 -9.46 15.46
N TYR A 42 -1.61 -9.49 14.45
CA TYR A 42 -0.34 -10.22 14.50
C TYR A 42 0.75 -9.47 15.29
N GLY A 43 0.48 -8.24 15.73
CA GLY A 43 1.46 -7.46 16.46
C GLY A 43 2.64 -6.99 15.61
N THR A 44 2.47 -6.90 14.29
CA THR A 44 3.55 -6.51 13.37
C THR A 44 3.56 -5.03 13.02
N GLY A 45 2.63 -4.27 13.57
CA GLY A 45 2.59 -2.82 13.44
C GLY A 45 1.19 -2.24 13.64
N GLY A 46 1.03 -0.96 13.38
CA GLY A 46 -0.26 -0.28 13.50
C GLY A 46 -1.27 -0.70 12.43
N PRO A 47 -2.57 -0.37 12.61
CA PRO A 47 -3.65 -0.84 11.75
C PRO A 47 -3.75 -0.04 10.44
N PHE A 48 -2.66 0.00 9.68
CA PHE A 48 -2.59 0.71 8.41
C PHE A 48 -2.02 -0.19 7.34
N ALA A 49 -2.69 -0.21 6.18
CA ALA A 49 -2.25 -0.95 5.01
C ALA A 49 -2.53 -0.13 3.75
N ALA A 50 -1.76 -0.41 2.73
CA ALA A 50 -1.93 0.20 1.41
C ALA A 50 -1.57 -0.81 0.33
N GLY A 51 -2.13 -0.63 -0.85
CA GLY A 51 -1.82 -1.47 -2.00
C GLY A 51 -1.71 -0.66 -3.27
N VAL A 52 -0.78 -1.06 -4.13
CA VAL A 52 -0.67 -0.51 -5.48
C VAL A 52 -1.31 -1.48 -6.45
N PHE A 53 -2.23 -0.97 -7.25
CA PHE A 53 -2.98 -1.74 -8.25
C PHE A 53 -2.84 -1.08 -9.62
N GLU A 54 -2.88 -1.86 -10.69
CA GLU A 54 -3.19 -1.31 -12.00
C GLU A 54 -4.62 -0.79 -11.98
N GLN A 55 -4.79 0.47 -12.33
CA GLN A 55 -6.06 1.19 -12.17
C GLN A 55 -7.21 0.53 -12.97
N ASN A 56 -6.95 0.15 -14.22
CA ASN A 56 -7.98 -0.34 -15.13
C ASN A 56 -8.29 -1.83 -14.95
N THR A 57 -7.28 -2.65 -14.65
CA THR A 57 -7.44 -4.10 -14.56
C THR A 57 -7.66 -4.60 -13.16
N GLY A 58 -7.24 -3.83 -12.16
CA GLY A 58 -7.25 -4.26 -10.77
C GLY A 58 -6.13 -5.23 -10.41
N LYS A 59 -5.13 -5.37 -11.29
CA LYS A 59 -3.97 -6.22 -10.98
C LYS A 59 -3.23 -5.69 -9.77
N LEU A 60 -3.06 -6.55 -8.77
CA LEU A 60 -2.30 -6.22 -7.58
C LEU A 60 -0.81 -6.22 -7.89
N ILE A 61 -0.14 -5.11 -7.59
CA ILE A 61 1.31 -4.99 -7.74
C ILE A 61 2.01 -5.21 -6.41
N SER A 62 1.55 -4.53 -5.35
CA SER A 62 2.19 -4.61 -4.05
C SER A 62 1.22 -4.34 -2.92
N VAL A 63 1.55 -4.84 -1.72
CA VAL A 63 0.89 -4.47 -0.47
C VAL A 63 1.96 -3.99 0.50
N GLY A 64 1.66 -2.94 1.24
CA GLY A 64 2.46 -2.47 2.36
C GLY A 64 1.63 -2.35 3.60
N VAL A 65 2.26 -2.52 4.75
CA VAL A 65 1.65 -2.28 6.07
C VAL A 65 2.59 -1.41 6.88
N ASN A 66 2.06 -0.76 7.91
CA ASN A 66 2.85 0.07 8.82
C ASN A 66 3.80 -0.81 9.64
N ILE A 67 5.11 -0.58 9.50
CA ILE A 67 6.15 -1.29 10.26
C ILE A 67 7.07 -0.33 11.01
N VAL A 68 6.58 0.86 11.33
CA VAL A 68 7.38 1.92 11.99
C VAL A 68 8.07 1.41 13.26
N VAL A 69 7.30 0.85 14.18
CA VAL A 69 7.84 0.42 15.48
C VAL A 69 8.76 -0.78 15.33
N PRO A 70 8.36 -1.89 14.69
CA PRO A 70 9.25 -3.05 14.60
C PRO A 70 10.52 -2.78 13.80
N SER A 71 10.50 -1.87 12.82
CA SER A 71 11.68 -1.56 12.01
C SER A 71 12.52 -0.40 12.53
N ASN A 72 12.07 0.29 13.58
CA ASN A 72 12.71 1.51 14.07
C ASN A 72 12.91 2.55 12.95
N CYS A 73 11.89 2.73 12.13
CA CYS A 73 11.95 3.63 10.99
C CYS A 73 10.65 4.43 10.89
N SER A 74 10.70 5.70 11.27
CA SER A 74 9.50 6.56 11.33
C SER A 74 8.85 6.79 9.97
N SER A 75 9.58 6.61 8.88
CA SER A 75 9.03 6.74 7.54
C SER A 75 8.41 5.46 6.99
N ALA A 76 8.50 4.34 7.70
CA ALA A 76 7.99 3.05 7.23
C ALA A 76 6.48 2.92 7.39
N HIS A 77 5.74 3.89 6.86
CA HIS A 77 4.28 3.87 6.76
C HIS A 77 3.84 2.89 5.68
N ALA A 78 2.60 2.44 5.76
CA ALA A 78 2.02 1.49 4.81
C ALA A 78 2.14 1.97 3.36
N GLU A 79 1.86 3.25 3.12
CA GLU A 79 1.92 3.85 1.79
C GLU A 79 3.36 3.84 1.24
N ILE A 80 4.32 4.22 2.09
CA ILE A 80 5.75 4.21 1.71
C ILE A 80 6.18 2.79 1.34
N MET A 81 5.78 1.81 2.13
CA MET A 81 6.12 0.40 1.88
C MET A 81 5.48 -0.09 0.57
N ALA A 82 4.19 0.19 0.36
CA ALA A 82 3.50 -0.25 -0.85
C ALA A 82 4.11 0.37 -2.12
N LEU A 83 4.33 1.68 -2.11
CA LEU A 83 4.91 2.40 -3.24
C LEU A 83 6.34 1.93 -3.53
N SER A 84 7.15 1.82 -2.50
CA SER A 84 8.55 1.40 -2.64
C SER A 84 8.68 -0.01 -3.18
N ILE A 85 7.87 -0.95 -2.69
CA ILE A 85 7.87 -2.32 -3.17
C ILE A 85 7.39 -2.38 -4.63
N ALA A 86 6.34 -1.64 -4.98
CA ALA A 86 5.86 -1.58 -6.36
C ALA A 86 6.94 -1.07 -7.31
N GLN A 87 7.62 0.00 -6.94
CA GLN A 87 8.68 0.59 -7.74
C GLN A 87 9.86 -0.37 -7.93
N LYS A 88 10.26 -1.07 -6.87
CA LYS A 88 11.32 -2.08 -6.95
C LYS A 88 10.90 -3.26 -7.82
N LYS A 89 9.67 -3.73 -7.66
CA LYS A 89 9.14 -4.87 -8.41
C LYS A 89 9.02 -4.56 -9.90
N LEU A 90 8.59 -3.37 -10.25
CA LEU A 90 8.44 -2.92 -11.64
C LEU A 90 9.73 -2.31 -12.20
N GLU A 91 10.75 -2.17 -11.39
CA GLU A 91 12.06 -1.59 -11.76
C GLU A 91 11.91 -0.19 -12.36
N MET A 92 11.07 0.65 -11.72
CA MET A 92 10.86 2.03 -12.15
C MET A 92 10.48 2.92 -10.97
N PHE A 93 11.04 4.12 -10.90
CA PHE A 93 10.71 5.08 -9.85
C PHE A 93 9.44 5.88 -10.15
N ASP A 94 9.06 5.98 -11.41
CA ASP A 94 7.87 6.73 -11.83
C ASP A 94 6.78 5.77 -12.33
N LEU A 95 5.78 5.53 -11.49
CA LEU A 95 4.64 4.67 -11.81
C LEU A 95 3.66 5.32 -12.80
N GLY A 96 3.91 6.55 -13.17
CA GLY A 96 3.19 7.29 -14.21
C GLY A 96 3.96 7.43 -15.52
N SER A 97 5.05 6.68 -15.71
CA SER A 97 5.86 6.73 -16.93
C SER A 97 5.03 6.44 -18.18
N PRO A 98 5.35 7.08 -19.32
CA PRO A 98 4.68 6.78 -20.58
C PRO A 98 4.82 5.31 -20.98
N GLY A 99 3.75 4.74 -21.54
CA GLY A 99 3.77 3.38 -22.08
C GLY A 99 3.51 2.27 -21.07
N ILE A 100 3.30 2.60 -19.80
CA ILE A 100 2.90 1.62 -18.79
C ILE A 100 1.45 1.83 -18.37
N PRO A 101 0.78 0.81 -17.81
CA PRO A 101 -0.56 0.99 -17.26
C PRO A 101 -0.60 2.04 -16.16
N SER A 102 -1.70 2.76 -16.05
CA SER A 102 -1.93 3.66 -14.92
C SER A 102 -2.07 2.87 -13.63
N HIS A 103 -1.46 3.38 -12.56
CA HIS A 103 -1.49 2.75 -11.24
C HIS A 103 -2.23 3.63 -10.25
N GLU A 104 -2.79 2.98 -9.23
CA GLU A 104 -3.44 3.67 -8.11
C GLU A 104 -2.94 3.12 -6.79
N LEU A 105 -2.99 3.97 -5.77
CA LEU A 105 -2.77 3.56 -4.39
C LEU A 105 -4.11 3.51 -3.67
N VAL A 106 -4.37 2.37 -3.02
CA VAL A 106 -5.54 2.17 -2.17
C VAL A 106 -5.05 2.08 -0.73
N VAL A 107 -5.60 2.90 0.16
CA VAL A 107 -5.19 2.94 1.57
C VAL A 107 -6.40 3.02 2.47
N ASN A 108 -6.36 2.34 3.62
CA ASN A 108 -7.50 2.28 4.53
C ASN A 108 -7.72 3.55 5.36
N TRP A 109 -6.76 4.47 5.36
CA TRP A 109 -6.83 5.73 6.07
C TRP A 109 -6.21 6.84 5.23
N ARG A 110 -6.67 8.06 5.39
CA ARG A 110 -6.09 9.19 4.65
C ARG A 110 -4.61 9.32 4.95
N PRO A 111 -3.77 9.56 3.93
CA PRO A 111 -2.33 9.70 4.13
C PRO A 111 -1.97 10.95 4.95
N CYS A 112 -0.90 10.82 5.75
CA CYS A 112 -0.26 11.99 6.36
C CYS A 112 0.48 12.83 5.31
N ALA A 113 1.00 13.98 5.71
CA ALA A 113 1.73 14.88 4.78
C ALA A 113 2.91 14.19 4.08
N MET A 114 3.67 13.36 4.79
CA MET A 114 4.79 12.62 4.22
C MET A 114 4.33 11.65 3.13
N CYS A 115 3.31 10.85 3.44
CA CYS A 115 2.79 9.86 2.50
C CYS A 115 2.08 10.51 1.32
N TYR A 116 1.36 11.60 1.54
CA TYR A 116 0.75 12.36 0.45
C TYR A 116 1.81 12.89 -0.51
N GLY A 117 2.92 13.42 0.02
CA GLY A 117 4.06 13.81 -0.79
C GLY A 117 4.63 12.64 -1.58
N ALA A 118 4.77 11.48 -0.95
CA ALA A 118 5.24 10.26 -1.63
C ALA A 118 4.30 9.82 -2.75
N VAL A 119 2.99 9.93 -2.56
CA VAL A 119 2.00 9.65 -3.62
C VAL A 119 2.23 10.55 -4.83
N LEU A 120 2.41 11.85 -4.60
CA LEU A 120 2.67 12.80 -5.68
C LEU A 120 3.94 12.47 -6.46
N TRP A 121 5.02 12.12 -5.77
CA TRP A 121 6.29 11.78 -6.40
C TRP A 121 6.29 10.42 -7.08
N SER A 122 5.43 9.51 -6.64
CA SER A 122 5.41 8.12 -7.15
C SER A 122 4.89 7.99 -8.57
N GLY A 123 4.09 8.95 -9.03
CA GLY A 123 3.46 8.90 -10.34
C GLY A 123 2.16 8.10 -10.41
N VAL A 124 1.64 7.58 -9.29
CA VAL A 124 0.30 6.95 -9.30
C VAL A 124 -0.75 7.97 -9.73
N ARG A 125 -1.74 7.53 -10.50
CA ARG A 125 -2.75 8.41 -11.10
C ARG A 125 -3.95 8.65 -10.23
N SER A 126 -4.19 7.82 -9.24
CA SER A 126 -5.29 8.01 -8.29
C SER A 126 -4.93 7.50 -6.91
N LEU A 127 -5.62 8.07 -5.92
CA LEU A 127 -5.53 7.69 -4.52
C LEU A 127 -6.94 7.38 -4.04
N VAL A 128 -7.15 6.17 -3.54
CA VAL A 128 -8.44 5.71 -3.02
C VAL A 128 -8.31 5.51 -1.52
N ILE A 129 -9.13 6.20 -0.76
CA ILE A 129 -9.14 6.14 0.70
C ILE A 129 -10.50 5.68 1.21
N ALA A 130 -10.53 5.03 2.37
CA ALA A 130 -11.76 4.55 3.00
C ALA A 130 -12.43 5.69 3.78
N GLY A 131 -13.51 6.21 3.23
CA GLY A 131 -14.32 7.22 3.90
C GLY A 131 -13.59 8.54 4.17
N SER A 132 -14.26 9.43 4.90
CA SER A 132 -13.74 10.77 5.20
C SER A 132 -12.84 10.82 6.45
N GLY A 133 -12.88 9.80 7.28
CA GLY A 133 -12.17 9.79 8.56
C GLY A 133 -12.78 10.68 9.63
N LYS A 134 -13.88 11.37 9.35
CA LYS A 134 -14.45 12.34 10.29
C LYS A 134 -14.83 11.76 11.64
N GLU A 135 -15.27 10.52 11.67
CA GLU A 135 -15.71 9.86 12.91
C GLU A 135 -14.54 9.44 13.80
N LEU A 136 -13.33 9.45 13.26
CA LEU A 136 -12.12 9.01 13.97
C LEU A 136 -11.19 10.17 14.32
N GLU A 137 -11.60 11.41 14.06
CA GLU A 137 -10.84 12.62 14.39
C GLU A 137 -11.14 13.18 15.77
#